data_179ef1be84bb42762005d74a18245922
#
_entry.id   179ef1be84bb42762005d74a18245922
#
_cell.length_a   1.000
_cell.length_b   1.000
_cell.length_c   1.000
_cell.angle_alpha   90.00
_cell.angle_beta   90.00
_cell.angle_gamma   90.00
#
_symmetry.space_group_name_H-M   'P 1'
#
loop_
_entity.id
_entity.type
_entity.pdbx_description
1 polymer ?
#
loop_
_entity_poly.entity_id
_entity_poly.type
_entity_poly.pdbx_seq_one_letter_code
_entity_poly.pdbx_strand_id
1 'polypeptide(L)'
;MSKILITGGAGFIGSQLGYHLSKNNDVYLLDNMKHGHEDNLEIDGKRFGEFINADIRDEDFQKYTDGMDYVVHLAGLSSLPLCQSKPMYAMDVNVSGTANVLEACRRSAVERVVFASTGAIYENNLEAPFGEEQSVEPFLVYPTSKHLAEKLCESYEICYGMDIVRLRFFNVYGPHQDFKRKQPPFTGYLLKQFLAGEGVSVFSDGEQRRDYVHVSDLTRLIDTCLTHRHAKNRIFNVCSGQAYSVNEIAEKMMSLFGIDVPISYRDSKTYWDNYPELYNSDEAELSFAMNRNIVEGEVNKYCLGDASKAKDSLGWEATVSLEEGLQTLVDYAKELV
;
A
#
# COMPACT_ATOMS: atom_id res chain seq x y z
N MET A 1 6.96 -20.28 -18.46
CA MET A 1 7.14 -19.07 -17.63
C MET A 1 6.02 -18.15 -18.02
N SER A 2 5.29 -17.62 -17.05
CA SER A 2 4.20 -16.67 -17.31
C SER A 2 4.74 -15.25 -17.47
N LYS A 3 4.07 -14.45 -18.30
CA LYS A 3 4.37 -13.03 -18.46
C LYS A 3 3.50 -12.20 -17.52
N ILE A 4 4.12 -11.46 -16.63
CA ILE A 4 3.42 -10.73 -15.55
C ILE A 4 3.77 -9.25 -15.64
N LEU A 5 2.74 -8.41 -15.83
CA LEU A 5 2.87 -6.96 -15.74
C LEU A 5 2.57 -6.50 -14.31
N ILE A 6 3.47 -5.72 -13.73
CA ILE A 6 3.30 -5.09 -12.41
C ILE A 6 3.26 -3.58 -12.63
N THR A 7 2.10 -2.94 -12.44
CA THR A 7 2.02 -1.49 -12.44
C THR A 7 2.39 -0.95 -11.06
N GLY A 8 3.07 0.18 -10.98
CA GLY A 8 3.73 0.64 -9.74
C GLY A 8 4.99 -0.17 -9.44
N GLY A 9 5.65 -0.67 -10.49
CA GLY A 9 6.78 -1.61 -10.41
C GLY A 9 8.05 -1.04 -9.79
N ALA A 10 8.27 0.29 -9.85
CA ALA A 10 9.38 0.96 -9.20
C ALA A 10 9.05 1.46 -7.77
N GLY A 11 7.85 1.17 -7.28
CA GLY A 11 7.44 1.41 -5.90
C GLY A 11 7.97 0.33 -4.93
N PHE A 12 7.80 0.56 -3.62
CA PHE A 12 8.19 -0.36 -2.56
C PHE A 12 7.67 -1.79 -2.79
N ILE A 13 6.35 -1.97 -2.84
CA ILE A 13 5.74 -3.31 -2.97
C ILE A 13 6.01 -3.88 -4.36
N GLY A 14 5.93 -3.04 -5.41
CA GLY A 14 6.12 -3.48 -6.80
C GLY A 14 7.51 -4.07 -7.05
N SER A 15 8.55 -3.45 -6.51
CA SER A 15 9.92 -3.92 -6.64
C SER A 15 10.15 -5.26 -5.91
N GLN A 16 9.69 -5.36 -4.66
CA GLN A 16 9.80 -6.61 -3.88
C GLN A 16 9.05 -7.77 -4.54
N LEU A 17 7.85 -7.49 -5.07
CA LEU A 17 7.07 -8.48 -5.83
C LEU A 17 7.77 -8.86 -7.14
N GLY A 18 8.27 -7.87 -7.88
CA GLY A 18 8.99 -8.09 -9.13
C GLY A 18 10.22 -8.98 -8.92
N TYR A 19 11.02 -8.68 -7.90
CA TYR A 19 12.16 -9.50 -7.52
C TYR A 19 11.75 -10.94 -7.13
N HIS A 20 10.67 -11.09 -6.35
CA HIS A 20 10.15 -12.40 -5.98
C HIS A 20 9.71 -13.22 -7.20
N LEU A 21 8.90 -12.63 -8.09
CA LEU A 21 8.32 -13.32 -9.24
C LEU A 21 9.31 -13.58 -10.38
N SER A 22 10.35 -12.75 -10.54
CA SER A 22 11.35 -12.88 -11.61
C SER A 22 12.16 -14.15 -11.53
N LYS A 23 12.14 -14.84 -10.39
CA LYS A 23 12.81 -16.12 -10.20
C LYS A 23 12.25 -17.23 -11.10
N ASN A 24 10.95 -17.13 -11.45
CA ASN A 24 10.23 -18.17 -12.18
C ASN A 24 9.37 -17.65 -13.33
N ASN A 25 9.32 -16.33 -13.56
CA ASN A 25 8.44 -15.69 -14.55
C ASN A 25 9.16 -14.59 -15.32
N ASP A 26 8.59 -14.19 -16.45
CA ASP A 26 8.98 -13.01 -17.21
C ASP A 26 8.20 -11.81 -16.62
N VAL A 27 8.91 -10.92 -15.94
CA VAL A 27 8.30 -9.80 -15.21
C VAL A 27 8.52 -8.47 -15.92
N TYR A 28 7.47 -7.69 -16.07
CA TYR A 28 7.44 -6.35 -16.65
C TYR A 28 7.04 -5.36 -15.56
N LEU A 29 7.90 -4.37 -15.28
CA LEU A 29 7.74 -3.39 -14.21
C LEU A 29 7.35 -2.05 -14.82
N LEU A 30 6.08 -1.66 -14.74
CA LEU A 30 5.59 -0.40 -15.30
C LEU A 30 5.42 0.63 -14.19
N ASP A 31 6.04 1.80 -14.37
CA ASP A 31 5.94 2.94 -13.44
C ASP A 31 6.17 4.26 -14.19
N ASN A 32 5.51 5.34 -13.77
CA ASN A 32 5.72 6.68 -14.31
C ASN A 32 6.82 7.46 -13.56
N MET A 33 7.48 6.84 -12.61
CA MET A 33 8.57 7.36 -11.78
C MET A 33 8.21 8.60 -10.94
N LYS A 34 6.92 8.90 -10.78
CA LYS A 34 6.49 10.07 -9.99
C LYS A 34 6.68 9.87 -8.49
N HIS A 35 6.52 8.63 -8.04
CA HIS A 35 6.69 8.17 -6.65
C HIS A 35 7.53 6.89 -6.56
N GLY A 36 7.86 6.28 -7.68
CA GLY A 36 8.80 5.18 -7.79
C GLY A 36 10.24 5.69 -7.78
N HIS A 37 11.19 4.82 -7.43
CA HIS A 37 12.61 5.13 -7.37
C HIS A 37 13.40 4.15 -8.24
N GLU A 38 14.40 4.65 -8.98
CA GLU A 38 15.23 3.80 -9.83
C GLU A 38 16.02 2.78 -9.01
N ASP A 39 16.46 3.14 -7.80
CA ASP A 39 17.16 2.24 -6.87
C ASP A 39 16.32 0.99 -6.54
N ASN A 40 14.98 1.08 -6.61
CA ASN A 40 14.10 -0.06 -6.37
C ASN A 40 14.07 -1.09 -7.52
N LEU A 41 14.61 -0.76 -8.69
CA LEU A 41 14.69 -1.68 -9.83
C LEU A 41 15.91 -2.61 -9.75
N GLU A 42 16.70 -2.49 -8.69
CA GLU A 42 17.85 -3.32 -8.41
C GLU A 42 17.78 -3.83 -6.96
N ILE A 43 17.94 -5.13 -6.78
CA ILE A 43 18.02 -5.78 -5.46
C ILE A 43 19.22 -6.72 -5.50
N ASP A 44 20.03 -6.74 -4.44
CA ASP A 44 21.26 -7.54 -4.33
C ASP A 44 22.24 -7.27 -5.51
N GLY A 45 22.34 -6.03 -5.97
CA GLY A 45 23.21 -5.63 -7.08
C GLY A 45 22.78 -6.18 -8.45
N LYS A 46 21.50 -6.62 -8.59
CA LYS A 46 20.97 -7.17 -9.82
C LYS A 46 19.65 -6.51 -10.21
N ARG A 47 19.58 -6.06 -11.46
CA ARG A 47 18.29 -5.70 -12.06
C ARG A 47 17.47 -6.95 -12.34
N PHE A 48 16.17 -6.85 -12.13
CA PHE A 48 15.20 -7.91 -12.34
C PHE A 48 14.01 -7.37 -13.12
N GLY A 49 13.49 -8.19 -14.05
CA GLY A 49 12.38 -7.79 -14.90
C GLY A 49 12.75 -6.73 -15.95
N GLU A 50 11.80 -6.44 -16.83
CA GLU A 50 11.88 -5.38 -17.85
C GLU A 50 11.19 -4.13 -17.35
N PHE A 51 11.87 -2.99 -17.31
CA PHE A 51 11.26 -1.73 -16.86
C PHE A 51 10.60 -0.99 -18.03
N ILE A 52 9.38 -0.54 -17.79
CA ILE A 52 8.56 0.24 -18.73
C ILE A 52 8.21 1.58 -18.07
N ASN A 53 8.73 2.69 -18.60
CA ASN A 53 8.35 4.03 -18.13
C ASN A 53 7.05 4.46 -18.82
N ALA A 54 5.91 4.37 -18.11
CA ALA A 54 4.60 4.70 -18.62
C ALA A 54 3.62 5.04 -17.50
N ASP A 55 2.54 5.76 -17.84
CA ASP A 55 1.46 6.08 -16.89
C ASP A 55 0.26 5.15 -17.11
N ILE A 56 -0.38 4.70 -16.04
CA ILE A 56 -1.61 3.88 -16.13
C ILE A 56 -2.78 4.63 -16.78
N ARG A 57 -2.66 5.94 -16.99
CA ARG A 57 -3.66 6.80 -17.65
C ARG A 57 -3.37 7.04 -19.13
N ASP A 58 -2.30 6.44 -19.70
CA ASP A 58 -1.98 6.57 -21.11
C ASP A 58 -3.13 6.03 -21.97
N GLU A 59 -3.52 6.76 -23.02
CA GLU A 59 -4.65 6.40 -23.89
C GLU A 59 -4.45 5.05 -24.57
N ASP A 60 -3.22 4.69 -24.92
CA ASP A 60 -2.85 3.44 -25.60
C ASP A 60 -2.27 2.39 -24.62
N PHE A 61 -2.72 2.41 -23.35
CA PHE A 61 -2.22 1.53 -22.29
C PHE A 61 -2.32 0.04 -22.66
N GLN A 62 -3.27 -0.35 -23.51
CA GLN A 62 -3.46 -1.73 -23.95
C GLN A 62 -2.17 -2.37 -24.50
N LYS A 63 -1.31 -1.62 -25.19
CA LYS A 63 -0.03 -2.13 -25.73
C LYS A 63 0.87 -2.77 -24.66
N TYR A 64 0.71 -2.40 -23.39
CA TYR A 64 1.48 -2.96 -22.28
C TYR A 64 0.84 -4.22 -21.67
N THR A 65 -0.44 -4.47 -21.95
CA THR A 65 -1.16 -5.66 -21.48
C THR A 65 -1.25 -6.74 -22.57
N ASP A 66 -0.96 -6.42 -23.83
CA ASP A 66 -1.00 -7.38 -24.93
C ASP A 66 0.05 -8.49 -24.73
N GLY A 67 -0.44 -9.72 -24.68
CA GLY A 67 0.39 -10.91 -24.49
C GLY A 67 0.87 -11.16 -23.05
N MET A 68 0.33 -10.42 -22.06
CA MET A 68 0.52 -10.71 -20.65
C MET A 68 -0.47 -11.77 -20.17
N ASP A 69 0.01 -12.73 -19.39
CA ASP A 69 -0.85 -13.73 -18.76
C ASP A 69 -1.56 -13.13 -17.55
N TYR A 70 -0.81 -12.39 -16.71
CA TYR A 70 -1.31 -11.78 -15.48
C TYR A 70 -0.94 -10.31 -15.37
N VAL A 71 -1.79 -9.55 -14.68
CA VAL A 71 -1.51 -8.15 -14.31
C VAL A 71 -1.67 -7.98 -12.80
N VAL A 72 -0.64 -7.45 -12.14
CA VAL A 72 -0.71 -7.02 -10.74
C VAL A 72 -0.76 -5.50 -10.72
N HIS A 73 -1.91 -4.95 -10.36
CA HIS A 73 -2.16 -3.52 -10.38
C HIS A 73 -1.92 -2.90 -8.99
N LEU A 74 -0.67 -2.40 -8.79
CA LEU A 74 -0.24 -1.74 -7.55
C LEU A 74 -0.16 -0.21 -7.70
N ALA A 75 -0.08 0.31 -8.93
CA ALA A 75 0.00 1.74 -9.17
C ALA A 75 -1.19 2.48 -8.55
N GLY A 76 -0.89 3.56 -7.81
CA GLY A 76 -1.90 4.37 -7.16
C GLY A 76 -1.30 5.33 -6.14
N LEU A 77 -2.07 6.35 -5.78
CA LEU A 77 -1.73 7.26 -4.70
C LEU A 77 -2.23 6.68 -3.38
N SER A 78 -1.32 6.49 -2.40
CA SER A 78 -1.62 5.87 -1.10
C SER A 78 -1.49 6.81 0.09
N SER A 79 -1.00 8.04 -0.10
CA SER A 79 -0.85 9.01 0.98
C SER A 79 -2.19 9.68 1.29
N LEU A 80 -2.77 9.41 2.46
CA LEU A 80 -4.02 10.00 2.93
C LEU A 80 -4.03 11.54 2.81
N PRO A 81 -3.07 12.28 3.39
CA PRO A 81 -3.09 13.74 3.30
C PRO A 81 -2.84 14.26 1.88
N LEU A 82 -2.03 13.59 1.06
CA LEU A 82 -1.85 13.98 -0.33
C LEU A 82 -3.13 13.81 -1.15
N CYS A 83 -3.82 12.68 -0.98
CA CYS A 83 -5.10 12.45 -1.65
C CYS A 83 -6.15 13.45 -1.21
N GLN A 84 -6.17 13.79 0.10
CA GLN A 84 -7.10 14.77 0.65
C GLN A 84 -6.80 16.19 0.16
N SER A 85 -5.52 16.55 0.00
CA SER A 85 -5.11 17.87 -0.52
C SER A 85 -5.28 18.00 -2.04
N LYS A 86 -5.32 16.89 -2.78
CA LYS A 86 -5.46 16.85 -4.23
C LYS A 86 -6.51 15.82 -4.67
N PRO A 87 -7.79 16.01 -4.29
CA PRO A 87 -8.81 14.97 -4.47
C PRO A 87 -9.05 14.60 -5.93
N MET A 88 -9.09 15.58 -6.84
CA MET A 88 -9.27 15.32 -8.27
C MET A 88 -8.13 14.47 -8.85
N TYR A 89 -6.88 14.77 -8.47
CA TYR A 89 -5.73 14.00 -8.89
C TYR A 89 -5.75 12.58 -8.31
N ALA A 90 -6.17 12.42 -7.06
CA ALA A 90 -6.32 11.10 -6.45
C ALA A 90 -7.38 10.25 -7.15
N MET A 91 -8.54 10.84 -7.49
CA MET A 91 -9.58 10.15 -8.25
C MET A 91 -9.12 9.80 -9.67
N ASP A 92 -8.43 10.70 -10.35
CA ASP A 92 -7.91 10.47 -11.70
C ASP A 92 -6.92 9.29 -11.72
N VAL A 93 -5.98 9.22 -10.78
CA VAL A 93 -5.04 8.10 -10.70
C VAL A 93 -5.71 6.81 -10.22
N ASN A 94 -6.41 6.86 -9.06
CA ASN A 94 -6.87 5.64 -8.39
C ASN A 94 -8.14 5.05 -9.01
N VAL A 95 -9.00 5.87 -9.61
CA VAL A 95 -10.27 5.40 -10.20
C VAL A 95 -10.17 5.34 -11.72
N SER A 96 -9.89 6.48 -12.39
CA SER A 96 -9.79 6.52 -13.85
C SER A 96 -8.63 5.67 -14.37
N GLY A 97 -7.45 5.74 -13.70
CA GLY A 97 -6.30 4.89 -14.03
C GLY A 97 -6.60 3.40 -13.86
N THR A 98 -7.29 3.01 -12.77
CA THR A 98 -7.74 1.62 -12.59
C THR A 98 -8.71 1.19 -13.68
N ALA A 99 -9.68 2.03 -14.05
CA ALA A 99 -10.61 1.74 -15.15
C ALA A 99 -9.87 1.50 -16.48
N ASN A 100 -8.84 2.31 -16.77
CA ASN A 100 -8.02 2.17 -17.97
C ASN A 100 -7.23 0.84 -17.96
N VAL A 101 -6.62 0.47 -16.84
CA VAL A 101 -5.93 -0.81 -16.69
C VAL A 101 -6.89 -2.00 -16.87
N LEU A 102 -8.07 -1.96 -16.23
CA LEU A 102 -9.07 -3.03 -16.36
C LEU A 102 -9.57 -3.17 -17.80
N GLU A 103 -9.84 -2.06 -18.49
CA GLU A 103 -10.28 -2.09 -19.90
C GLU A 103 -9.19 -2.65 -20.82
N ALA A 104 -7.93 -2.26 -20.60
CA ALA A 104 -6.80 -2.81 -21.34
C ALA A 104 -6.67 -4.33 -21.11
N CYS A 105 -6.71 -4.79 -19.84
CA CYS A 105 -6.68 -6.21 -19.50
C CYS A 105 -7.83 -7.01 -20.16
N ARG A 106 -9.04 -6.42 -20.17
CA ARG A 106 -10.20 -7.02 -20.84
C ARG A 106 -9.97 -7.21 -22.34
N ARG A 107 -9.44 -6.18 -23.02
CA ARG A 107 -9.18 -6.21 -24.46
C ARG A 107 -8.04 -7.16 -24.85
N SER A 108 -7.02 -7.25 -23.99
CA SER A 108 -5.88 -8.15 -24.19
C SER A 108 -6.14 -9.57 -23.70
N ALA A 109 -7.35 -9.86 -23.19
CA ALA A 109 -7.75 -11.17 -22.65
C ALA A 109 -6.77 -11.70 -21.57
N VAL A 110 -6.30 -10.82 -20.68
CA VAL A 110 -5.47 -11.18 -19.51
C VAL A 110 -6.21 -12.22 -18.67
N GLU A 111 -5.54 -13.31 -18.28
CA GLU A 111 -6.18 -14.42 -17.56
C GLU A 111 -6.68 -14.01 -16.18
N ARG A 112 -5.86 -13.22 -15.43
CA ARG A 112 -6.24 -12.71 -14.10
C ARG A 112 -5.58 -11.38 -13.79
N VAL A 113 -6.35 -10.52 -13.11
CA VAL A 113 -5.86 -9.27 -12.52
C VAL A 113 -5.83 -9.41 -11.00
N VAL A 114 -4.71 -9.02 -10.35
CA VAL A 114 -4.64 -8.85 -8.91
C VAL A 114 -4.60 -7.35 -8.61
N PHE A 115 -5.62 -6.85 -7.94
CA PHE A 115 -5.80 -5.43 -7.62
C PHE A 115 -5.43 -5.13 -6.18
N ALA A 116 -4.54 -4.17 -5.96
CA ALA A 116 -4.20 -3.66 -4.65
C ALA A 116 -5.27 -2.70 -4.13
N SER A 117 -6.08 -3.16 -3.20
CA SER A 117 -6.96 -2.34 -2.37
C SER A 117 -6.29 -2.02 -1.04
N THR A 118 -7.04 -1.61 -0.02
CA THR A 118 -6.50 -1.14 1.25
C THR A 118 -7.41 -1.49 2.42
N GLY A 119 -6.83 -1.80 3.58
CA GLY A 119 -7.56 -1.87 4.85
C GLY A 119 -8.10 -0.51 5.34
N ALA A 120 -7.62 0.60 4.75
CA ALA A 120 -8.15 1.93 5.10
C ALA A 120 -9.65 2.10 4.76
N ILE A 121 -10.23 1.25 3.90
CA ILE A 121 -11.68 1.28 3.63
C ILE A 121 -12.54 0.96 4.86
N TYR A 122 -11.95 0.33 5.89
CA TYR A 122 -12.60 0.07 7.17
C TYR A 122 -12.54 1.27 8.14
N GLU A 123 -12.16 2.46 7.67
CA GLU A 123 -11.91 3.61 8.54
C GLU A 123 -13.07 3.99 9.46
N ASN A 124 -14.28 3.67 9.08
CA ASN A 124 -15.50 3.96 9.84
C ASN A 124 -16.03 2.75 10.63
N ASN A 125 -15.38 1.59 10.49
CA ASN A 125 -15.77 0.40 11.22
C ASN A 125 -15.27 0.46 12.67
N LEU A 126 -16.11 0.09 13.62
CA LEU A 126 -15.82 0.15 15.05
C LEU A 126 -15.46 -1.23 15.66
N GLU A 127 -15.89 -2.31 15.01
CA GLU A 127 -15.74 -3.67 15.52
C GLU A 127 -14.60 -4.39 14.82
N ALA A 128 -13.42 -4.38 15.44
CA ALA A 128 -12.28 -5.19 15.03
C ALA A 128 -12.34 -6.60 15.66
N PRO A 129 -11.74 -7.64 15.03
CA PRO A 129 -10.97 -7.57 13.77
C PRO A 129 -11.87 -7.36 12.55
N PHE A 130 -11.33 -6.65 11.53
CA PHE A 130 -12.07 -6.34 10.32
C PHE A 130 -12.04 -7.50 9.32
N GLY A 131 -13.21 -8.09 9.05
CA GLY A 131 -13.39 -9.14 8.04
C GLY A 131 -13.90 -8.58 6.71
N GLU A 132 -13.67 -9.31 5.60
CA GLU A 132 -14.03 -8.87 4.25
C GLU A 132 -15.53 -8.75 4.02
N GLU A 133 -16.34 -9.43 4.83
CA GLU A 133 -17.80 -9.41 4.73
C GLU A 133 -18.45 -8.23 5.46
N GLN A 134 -17.67 -7.47 6.23
CA GLN A 134 -18.18 -6.27 6.89
C GLN A 134 -18.50 -5.18 5.86
N SER A 135 -19.60 -4.47 6.07
CA SER A 135 -19.92 -3.27 5.30
C SER A 135 -18.84 -2.20 5.50
N VAL A 136 -18.53 -1.48 4.44
CA VAL A 136 -17.52 -0.41 4.44
C VAL A 136 -18.14 0.89 3.90
N GLU A 137 -17.91 1.98 4.62
CA GLU A 137 -18.40 3.31 4.28
C GLU A 137 -17.27 4.35 4.47
N PRO A 138 -16.25 4.33 3.59
CA PRO A 138 -15.12 5.24 3.70
C PRO A 138 -15.55 6.68 3.38
N PHE A 139 -14.94 7.66 4.05
CA PHE A 139 -15.22 9.09 3.85
C PHE A 139 -13.98 9.90 3.43
N LEU A 140 -12.77 9.49 3.80
CA LEU A 140 -11.55 10.13 3.28
C LEU A 140 -11.34 9.81 1.80
N VAL A 141 -10.73 10.73 1.06
CA VAL A 141 -10.56 10.63 -0.40
C VAL A 141 -9.81 9.36 -0.81
N TYR A 142 -8.73 9.00 -0.11
CA TYR A 142 -7.95 7.81 -0.45
C TYR A 142 -8.76 6.52 -0.33
N PRO A 143 -9.30 6.14 0.84
CA PRO A 143 -10.07 4.90 0.96
C PRO A 143 -11.34 4.91 0.11
N THR A 144 -11.99 6.07 -0.06
CA THR A 144 -13.13 6.21 -0.99
C THR A 144 -12.71 5.88 -2.43
N SER A 145 -11.58 6.42 -2.91
CA SER A 145 -11.09 6.14 -4.26
C SER A 145 -10.77 4.65 -4.47
N LYS A 146 -10.21 3.98 -3.46
CA LYS A 146 -9.91 2.54 -3.50
C LYS A 146 -11.19 1.70 -3.45
N HIS A 147 -12.19 2.11 -2.67
CA HIS A 147 -13.50 1.44 -2.64
C HIS A 147 -14.24 1.56 -3.99
N LEU A 148 -14.22 2.74 -4.62
CA LEU A 148 -14.76 2.93 -5.97
C LEU A 148 -14.04 2.04 -6.99
N ALA A 149 -12.73 1.89 -6.89
CA ALA A 149 -11.96 0.98 -7.73
C ALA A 149 -12.30 -0.50 -7.47
N GLU A 150 -12.57 -0.93 -6.22
CA GLU A 150 -13.13 -2.27 -5.94
C GLU A 150 -14.49 -2.47 -6.64
N LYS A 151 -15.36 -1.45 -6.66
CA LYS A 151 -16.65 -1.51 -7.36
C LYS A 151 -16.50 -1.59 -8.88
N LEU A 152 -15.48 -0.94 -9.46
CA LEU A 152 -15.14 -1.14 -10.87
C LEU A 152 -14.69 -2.58 -11.13
N CYS A 153 -13.81 -3.14 -10.31
CA CYS A 153 -13.41 -4.56 -10.41
C CYS A 153 -14.64 -5.47 -10.42
N GLU A 154 -15.57 -5.31 -9.46
CA GLU A 154 -16.81 -6.08 -9.36
C GLU A 154 -17.67 -5.94 -10.63
N SER A 155 -17.78 -4.73 -11.20
CA SER A 155 -18.50 -4.50 -12.45
C SER A 155 -17.87 -5.27 -13.61
N TYR A 156 -16.53 -5.27 -13.74
CA TYR A 156 -15.84 -6.02 -14.79
C TYR A 156 -15.94 -7.54 -14.60
N GLU A 157 -15.95 -8.02 -13.36
CA GLU A 157 -16.23 -9.44 -13.04
C GLU A 157 -17.62 -9.84 -13.52
N ILE A 158 -18.66 -9.08 -13.14
CA ILE A 158 -20.06 -9.40 -13.42
C ILE A 158 -20.40 -9.24 -14.91
N CYS A 159 -19.98 -8.10 -15.51
CA CYS A 159 -20.42 -7.74 -16.86
C CYS A 159 -19.60 -8.41 -17.96
N TYR A 160 -18.30 -8.68 -17.70
CA TYR A 160 -17.38 -9.20 -18.70
C TYR A 160 -16.76 -10.55 -18.36
N GLY A 161 -17.03 -11.09 -17.17
CA GLY A 161 -16.51 -12.40 -16.74
C GLY A 161 -15.02 -12.41 -16.45
N MET A 162 -14.41 -11.24 -16.22
CA MET A 162 -12.99 -11.15 -15.87
C MET A 162 -12.71 -11.82 -14.53
N ASP A 163 -11.53 -12.40 -14.39
CA ASP A 163 -11.05 -12.95 -13.12
C ASP A 163 -10.20 -11.89 -12.41
N ILE A 164 -10.73 -11.33 -11.31
CA ILE A 164 -10.06 -10.25 -10.57
C ILE A 164 -9.99 -10.61 -9.10
N VAL A 165 -8.80 -10.58 -8.52
CA VAL A 165 -8.56 -10.74 -7.09
C VAL A 165 -8.31 -9.37 -6.48
N ARG A 166 -9.02 -9.03 -5.41
CA ARG A 166 -8.87 -7.76 -4.70
C ARG A 166 -8.20 -8.01 -3.34
N LEU A 167 -7.11 -7.33 -3.07
CA LEU A 167 -6.33 -7.52 -1.85
C LEU A 167 -6.33 -6.23 -1.02
N ARG A 168 -6.93 -6.26 0.16
CA ARG A 168 -7.00 -5.14 1.11
C ARG A 168 -5.78 -5.14 2.00
N PHE A 169 -4.75 -4.37 1.59
CA PHE A 169 -3.50 -4.28 2.33
C PHE A 169 -3.68 -3.48 3.62
N PHE A 170 -3.27 -4.05 4.75
CA PHE A 170 -3.07 -3.33 6.00
C PHE A 170 -1.71 -2.61 5.97
N ASN A 171 -1.06 -2.34 7.11
CA ASN A 171 0.18 -1.56 7.06
C ASN A 171 1.34 -2.44 6.62
N VAL A 172 1.65 -2.41 5.33
CA VAL A 172 2.79 -3.14 4.76
C VAL A 172 4.09 -2.44 5.12
N TYR A 173 5.09 -3.20 5.58
CA TYR A 173 6.41 -2.68 5.92
C TYR A 173 7.51 -3.65 5.45
N GLY A 174 8.75 -3.14 5.37
CA GLY A 174 9.93 -3.93 4.98
C GLY A 174 10.96 -3.13 4.20
N PRO A 175 12.03 -3.79 3.70
CA PRO A 175 13.08 -3.17 2.88
C PRO A 175 12.52 -2.43 1.67
N HIS A 176 13.18 -1.36 1.23
CA HIS A 176 12.79 -0.46 0.13
C HIS A 176 11.51 0.36 0.40
N GLN A 177 10.98 0.37 1.65
CA GLN A 177 9.86 1.24 1.99
C GLN A 177 10.25 2.71 1.78
N ASP A 178 9.37 3.47 1.11
CA ASP A 178 9.61 4.88 0.84
C ASP A 178 9.62 5.71 2.13
N PHE A 179 10.82 6.07 2.58
CA PHE A 179 11.08 6.97 3.71
C PHE A 179 11.45 8.41 3.26
N LYS A 180 11.64 8.62 1.96
CA LYS A 180 12.07 9.92 1.39
C LYS A 180 10.90 10.87 1.14
N ARG A 181 9.66 10.34 1.00
CA ARG A 181 8.47 11.16 0.73
C ARG A 181 8.13 12.12 1.89
N LYS A 182 7.33 13.15 1.59
CA LYS A 182 6.96 14.22 2.52
C LYS A 182 6.33 13.70 3.83
N GLN A 183 5.48 12.68 3.74
CA GLN A 183 4.90 11.97 4.88
C GLN A 183 4.98 10.46 4.64
N PRO A 184 6.08 9.82 5.06
CA PRO A 184 6.25 8.38 4.91
C PRO A 184 5.33 7.60 5.87
N PRO A 185 5.09 6.31 5.61
CA PRO A 185 4.52 5.41 6.60
C PRO A 185 5.36 5.41 7.89
N PHE A 186 4.75 5.05 9.01
CA PHE A 186 5.40 5.22 10.32
C PHE A 186 6.76 4.51 10.42
N THR A 187 6.89 3.26 9.96
CA THR A 187 8.18 2.55 9.93
C THR A 187 9.22 3.23 9.03
N GLY A 188 8.81 3.80 7.90
CA GLY A 188 9.67 4.61 7.06
C GLY A 188 10.06 5.94 7.70
N TYR A 189 9.16 6.56 8.48
CA TYR A 189 9.47 7.75 9.27
C TYR A 189 10.52 7.44 10.33
N LEU A 190 10.36 6.34 11.07
CA LEU A 190 11.36 5.91 12.05
C LEU A 190 12.71 5.66 11.41
N LEU A 191 12.75 4.95 10.27
CA LEU A 191 13.97 4.72 9.51
C LEU A 191 14.69 6.04 9.20
N LYS A 192 13.96 7.04 8.68
CA LYS A 192 14.51 8.36 8.36
C LYS A 192 15.10 9.06 9.59
N GLN A 193 14.38 9.07 10.73
CA GLN A 193 14.81 9.70 11.96
C GLN A 193 16.07 9.01 12.52
N PHE A 194 16.10 7.70 12.54
CA PHE A 194 17.20 6.92 13.12
C PHE A 194 18.48 6.99 12.27
N LEU A 195 18.35 7.00 10.94
CA LEU A 195 19.51 7.26 10.05
C LEU A 195 20.09 8.67 10.25
N ALA A 196 19.27 9.64 10.63
CA ALA A 196 19.73 11.00 10.94
C ALA A 196 20.20 11.17 12.39
N GLY A 197 20.05 10.17 13.26
CA GLY A 197 20.33 10.28 14.70
C GLY A 197 19.36 11.23 15.43
N GLU A 198 18.15 11.42 14.89
CA GLU A 198 17.17 12.37 15.41
C GLU A 198 16.13 11.67 16.29
N GLY A 199 15.52 12.45 17.22
CA GLY A 199 14.41 12.02 18.04
C GLY A 199 13.13 11.77 17.25
N VAL A 200 12.21 11.04 17.86
CA VAL A 200 10.93 10.64 17.25
C VAL A 200 9.80 11.53 17.74
N SER A 201 8.95 12.00 16.84
CA SER A 201 7.68 12.65 17.19
C SER A 201 6.51 11.69 16.95
N VAL A 202 5.79 11.37 18.01
CA VAL A 202 4.59 10.54 18.02
C VAL A 202 3.39 11.44 18.24
N PHE A 203 2.26 11.12 17.60
CA PHE A 203 1.02 11.87 17.76
C PHE A 203 0.10 11.16 18.76
N SER A 204 -0.68 11.94 19.53
CA SER A 204 -1.45 11.46 20.70
C SER A 204 -0.51 10.90 21.80
N ASP A 205 -0.89 9.80 22.43
CA ASP A 205 -0.10 9.10 23.46
C ASP A 205 0.76 7.93 22.92
N GLY A 206 0.68 7.66 21.61
CA GLY A 206 1.39 6.56 20.97
C GLY A 206 0.77 5.18 21.18
N GLU A 207 -0.37 5.07 21.85
CA GLU A 207 -1.04 3.79 22.13
C GLU A 207 -2.02 3.36 21.04
N GLN A 208 -2.23 4.20 20.01
CA GLN A 208 -3.01 3.81 18.82
C GLN A 208 -2.35 2.62 18.11
N ARG A 209 -3.15 1.60 17.80
CA ARG A 209 -2.65 0.33 17.31
C ARG A 209 -2.99 0.08 15.85
N ARG A 210 -2.05 -0.55 15.13
CA ARG A 210 -2.19 -0.94 13.73
C ARG A 210 -1.68 -2.36 13.51
N ASP A 211 -2.32 -3.05 12.57
CA ASP A 211 -1.85 -4.33 12.07
C ASP A 211 -0.76 -4.09 11.02
N TYR A 212 0.41 -4.70 11.23
CA TYR A 212 1.56 -4.60 10.35
C TYR A 212 1.85 -5.96 9.71
N VAL A 213 1.94 -5.99 8.38
CA VAL A 213 2.27 -7.19 7.62
C VAL A 213 3.57 -6.98 6.84
N HIS A 214 4.49 -7.94 6.91
CA HIS A 214 5.76 -7.83 6.21
C HIS A 214 5.58 -8.00 4.70
N VAL A 215 6.35 -7.26 3.90
CA VAL A 215 6.25 -7.26 2.43
C VAL A 215 6.48 -8.63 1.81
N SER A 216 7.32 -9.49 2.41
CA SER A 216 7.54 -10.85 1.91
C SER A 216 6.30 -11.75 2.07
N ASP A 217 5.51 -11.58 3.13
CA ASP A 217 4.24 -12.29 3.30
C ASP A 217 3.22 -11.82 2.26
N LEU A 218 3.17 -10.50 1.99
CA LEU A 218 2.32 -9.94 0.94
C LEU A 218 2.71 -10.49 -0.45
N THR A 219 4.01 -10.49 -0.81
CA THR A 219 4.46 -10.98 -2.13
C THR A 219 4.12 -12.46 -2.31
N ARG A 220 4.23 -13.27 -1.26
CA ARG A 220 3.84 -14.67 -1.24
C ARG A 220 2.33 -14.86 -1.46
N LEU A 221 1.48 -14.00 -0.87
CA LEU A 221 0.04 -14.04 -1.12
C LEU A 221 -0.30 -13.67 -2.55
N ILE A 222 0.31 -12.61 -3.09
CA ILE A 222 0.08 -12.20 -4.49
C ILE A 222 0.46 -13.33 -5.45
N ASP A 223 1.63 -13.94 -5.26
CA ASP A 223 2.09 -15.08 -6.07
C ASP A 223 1.07 -16.25 -6.02
N THR A 224 0.62 -16.61 -4.82
CA THR A 224 -0.44 -17.59 -4.64
C THR A 224 -1.72 -17.20 -5.40
N CYS A 225 -2.12 -15.93 -5.32
CA CYS A 225 -3.35 -15.45 -5.96
C CYS A 225 -3.30 -15.48 -7.49
N LEU A 226 -2.11 -15.40 -8.11
CA LEU A 226 -2.00 -15.43 -9.58
C LEU A 226 -2.59 -16.69 -10.20
N THR A 227 -2.41 -17.84 -9.56
CA THR A 227 -2.78 -19.14 -10.16
C THR A 227 -3.79 -19.94 -9.35
N HIS A 228 -3.96 -19.64 -8.06
CA HIS A 228 -4.79 -20.47 -7.19
C HIS A 228 -6.28 -20.35 -7.57
N ARG A 229 -6.95 -21.50 -7.81
CA ARG A 229 -8.34 -21.54 -8.28
C ARG A 229 -9.34 -20.88 -7.32
N HIS A 230 -9.11 -20.95 -6.01
CA HIS A 230 -10.01 -20.39 -5.00
C HIS A 230 -9.77 -18.88 -4.77
N ALA A 231 -8.81 -18.28 -5.44
CA ALA A 231 -8.61 -16.83 -5.42
C ALA A 231 -9.57 -16.09 -6.37
N LYS A 232 -10.10 -16.79 -7.39
CA LYS A 232 -10.94 -16.22 -8.44
C LYS A 232 -12.06 -15.34 -7.88
N ASN A 233 -12.11 -14.07 -8.32
CA ASN A 233 -13.15 -13.09 -8.00
C ASN A 233 -13.38 -12.94 -6.48
N ARG A 234 -12.31 -12.99 -5.70
CA ARG A 234 -12.38 -12.88 -4.25
C ARG A 234 -11.73 -11.60 -3.73
N ILE A 235 -12.15 -11.22 -2.53
CA ILE A 235 -11.48 -10.19 -1.74
C ILE A 235 -10.81 -10.89 -0.57
N PHE A 236 -9.55 -10.51 -0.28
CA PHE A 236 -8.81 -10.98 0.89
C PHE A 236 -8.16 -9.83 1.63
N ASN A 237 -8.24 -9.85 2.95
CA ASN A 237 -7.42 -9.00 3.79
C ASN A 237 -5.97 -9.51 3.80
N VAL A 238 -5.03 -8.58 3.70
CA VAL A 238 -3.60 -8.86 3.81
C VAL A 238 -3.11 -8.22 5.10
N CYS A 239 -3.11 -8.98 6.17
CA CYS A 239 -2.82 -8.55 7.52
C CYS A 239 -2.11 -9.66 8.29
N SER A 240 -1.49 -9.31 9.42
CA SER A 240 -0.85 -10.29 10.31
C SER A 240 -1.83 -10.88 11.34
N GLY A 241 -2.96 -10.22 11.59
CA GLY A 241 -3.87 -10.54 12.66
C GLY A 241 -3.35 -10.13 14.05
N GLN A 242 -2.33 -9.26 14.10
CA GLN A 242 -1.77 -8.71 15.32
C GLN A 242 -1.61 -7.19 15.20
N ALA A 243 -2.06 -6.46 16.21
CA ALA A 243 -1.96 -5.00 16.24
C ALA A 243 -0.93 -4.54 17.28
N TYR A 244 -0.05 -3.66 16.84
CA TYR A 244 1.02 -3.09 17.67
C TYR A 244 0.82 -1.59 17.82
N SER A 245 1.17 -1.04 18.99
CA SER A 245 1.13 0.40 19.22
C SER A 245 2.30 1.10 18.51
N VAL A 246 2.13 2.39 18.31
CA VAL A 246 3.20 3.25 17.75
C VAL A 246 4.42 3.25 18.67
N ASN A 247 4.20 3.26 20.00
CA ASN A 247 5.26 3.16 21.00
C ASN A 247 6.01 1.83 20.88
N GLU A 248 5.30 0.68 20.86
CA GLU A 248 5.92 -0.64 20.71
C GLU A 248 6.80 -0.75 19.45
N ILE A 249 6.37 -0.20 18.32
CA ILE A 249 7.15 -0.18 17.08
C ILE A 249 8.40 0.69 17.23
N ALA A 250 8.26 1.91 17.78
CA ALA A 250 9.38 2.82 17.95
C ALA A 250 10.45 2.23 18.90
N GLU A 251 10.05 1.70 20.05
CA GLU A 251 10.95 1.08 21.03
C GLU A 251 11.67 -0.14 20.46
N LYS A 252 10.96 -1.03 19.75
CA LYS A 252 11.57 -2.18 19.09
C LYS A 252 12.59 -1.76 18.03
N MET A 253 12.27 -0.80 17.19
CA MET A 253 13.21 -0.31 16.19
C MET A 253 14.43 0.39 16.84
N MET A 254 14.26 1.20 17.88
CA MET A 254 15.39 1.80 18.62
C MET A 254 16.33 0.72 19.17
N SER A 255 15.76 -0.31 19.78
CA SER A 255 16.54 -1.45 20.29
C SER A 255 17.35 -2.16 19.21
N LEU A 256 16.74 -2.43 18.03
CA LEU A 256 17.39 -3.09 16.91
C LEU A 256 18.49 -2.23 16.25
N PHE A 257 18.30 -0.89 16.23
CA PHE A 257 19.33 0.05 15.80
C PHE A 257 20.47 0.23 16.83
N GLY A 258 20.24 -0.13 18.10
CA GLY A 258 21.18 0.10 19.19
C GLY A 258 21.31 1.59 19.55
N ILE A 259 20.24 2.36 19.42
CA ILE A 259 20.19 3.80 19.70
C ILE A 259 19.18 4.09 20.80
N ASP A 260 19.40 5.21 21.48
CA ASP A 260 18.50 5.76 22.49
C ASP A 260 18.27 7.24 22.17
N VAL A 261 17.10 7.53 21.58
CA VAL A 261 16.71 8.88 21.18
C VAL A 261 15.36 9.25 21.83
N PRO A 262 15.11 10.53 22.12
CA PRO A 262 13.89 10.93 22.80
C PRO A 262 12.65 10.73 21.92
N ILE A 263 11.57 10.25 22.53
CA ILE A 263 10.22 10.24 21.96
C ILE A 263 9.47 11.46 22.51
N SER A 264 8.97 12.30 21.60
CA SER A 264 8.12 13.45 21.91
C SER A 264 6.69 13.20 21.45
N TYR A 265 5.72 13.66 22.25
CA TYR A 265 4.30 13.48 21.95
C TYR A 265 3.69 14.80 21.47
N ARG A 266 2.87 14.75 20.40
CA ARG A 266 2.24 15.90 19.77
C ARG A 266 0.73 15.72 19.70
N ASP A 267 0.02 16.86 19.59
CA ASP A 267 -1.43 16.87 19.35
C ASP A 267 -1.75 16.17 18.01
N SER A 268 -2.60 15.15 18.09
CA SER A 268 -3.06 14.37 16.92
C SER A 268 -3.69 15.21 15.82
N LYS A 269 -4.33 16.33 16.17
CA LYS A 269 -4.93 17.28 15.22
C LYS A 269 -3.91 17.95 14.30
N THR A 270 -2.62 17.92 14.67
CA THR A 270 -1.51 18.51 13.89
C THR A 270 -0.83 17.52 12.94
N TYR A 271 -1.28 16.28 12.88
CA TYR A 271 -0.62 15.20 12.10
C TYR A 271 -0.47 15.53 10.61
N TRP A 272 -1.39 16.30 10.02
CA TRP A 272 -1.33 16.70 8.61
C TRP A 272 -0.93 18.17 8.41
N ASP A 273 -0.34 18.85 9.39
CA ASP A 273 0.09 20.26 9.27
C ASP A 273 1.15 20.49 8.18
N ASN A 274 1.83 19.42 7.75
CA ASN A 274 2.70 19.46 6.57
C ASN A 274 1.92 19.68 5.24
N TYR A 275 0.58 19.69 5.28
CA TYR A 275 -0.31 19.97 4.15
C TYR A 275 -1.22 21.18 4.50
N PRO A 276 -0.66 22.40 4.61
CA PRO A 276 -1.40 23.58 5.02
C PRO A 276 -2.57 23.91 4.09
N GLU A 277 -2.49 23.49 2.82
CA GLU A 277 -3.56 23.63 1.84
C GLU A 277 -4.88 22.94 2.25
N LEU A 278 -4.86 22.04 3.20
CA LEU A 278 -6.09 21.41 3.76
C LEU A 278 -6.88 22.35 4.66
N TYR A 279 -6.21 23.34 5.23
CA TYR A 279 -6.79 24.20 6.28
C TYR A 279 -6.88 25.65 5.88
N ASN A 280 -5.90 26.14 5.12
CA ASN A 280 -5.82 27.52 4.66
C ASN A 280 -5.26 27.52 3.24
N SER A 281 -5.78 28.38 2.35
CA SER A 281 -5.08 28.74 1.12
C SER A 281 -4.61 30.19 1.22
N ASP A 282 -3.38 30.48 0.83
CA ASP A 282 -2.85 31.86 0.77
C ASP A 282 -3.58 32.73 -0.26
N GLU A 283 -4.39 32.14 -1.15
CA GLU A 283 -5.08 32.82 -2.25
C GLU A 283 -6.59 33.05 -2.00
N ALA A 284 -7.21 32.37 -1.04
CA ALA A 284 -8.58 32.61 -0.60
C ALA A 284 -8.83 31.99 0.78
N GLU A 285 -9.59 32.64 1.63
CA GLU A 285 -10.20 31.99 2.79
C GLU A 285 -11.05 30.82 2.29
N LEU A 286 -10.61 29.59 2.53
CA LEU A 286 -11.37 28.41 2.20
C LEU A 286 -12.63 28.40 3.07
N SER A 287 -13.79 28.59 2.44
CA SER A 287 -15.09 28.50 3.11
C SER A 287 -15.35 27.10 3.70
N PHE A 288 -14.60 26.07 3.23
CA PHE A 288 -14.73 24.67 3.62
C PHE A 288 -13.37 24.05 3.91
N ALA A 289 -12.70 24.52 4.96
CA ALA A 289 -11.47 23.92 5.45
C ALA A 289 -11.74 22.54 6.07
N MET A 290 -10.76 21.65 5.99
CA MET A 290 -10.85 20.32 6.59
C MET A 290 -10.98 20.40 8.11
N ASN A 291 -11.90 19.63 8.67
CA ASN A 291 -12.08 19.53 10.13
C ASN A 291 -10.94 18.69 10.75
N ARG A 292 -10.18 19.29 11.65
CA ARG A 292 -9.06 18.64 12.36
C ARG A 292 -9.49 17.46 13.25
N ASN A 293 -10.74 17.36 13.66
CA ASN A 293 -11.25 16.20 14.41
C ASN A 293 -11.26 14.92 13.54
N ILE A 294 -11.35 15.05 12.22
CA ILE A 294 -11.20 13.92 11.31
C ILE A 294 -9.76 13.39 11.33
N VAL A 295 -8.78 14.31 11.37
CA VAL A 295 -7.36 13.93 11.49
C VAL A 295 -7.09 13.25 12.82
N GLU A 296 -7.63 13.77 13.92
CA GLU A 296 -7.55 13.15 15.24
C GLU A 296 -8.15 11.75 15.25
N GLY A 297 -9.32 11.54 14.63
CA GLY A 297 -9.94 10.22 14.50
C GLY A 297 -9.07 9.24 13.69
N GLU A 298 -8.48 9.71 12.58
CA GLU A 298 -7.56 8.90 11.76
C GLU A 298 -6.30 8.49 12.56
N VAL A 299 -5.73 9.40 13.34
CA VAL A 299 -4.56 9.09 14.18
C VAL A 299 -4.90 8.07 15.26
N ASN A 300 -6.00 8.25 15.96
CA ASN A 300 -6.34 7.49 17.17
C ASN A 300 -7.09 6.18 16.90
N LYS A 301 -7.44 5.88 15.64
CA LYS A 301 -8.18 4.66 15.32
C LYS A 301 -7.40 3.39 15.70
N TYR A 302 -8.15 2.35 16.06
CA TYR A 302 -7.64 0.99 16.19
C TYR A 302 -7.84 0.25 14.86
N CYS A 303 -6.83 -0.48 14.39
CA CYS A 303 -6.91 -1.19 13.13
C CYS A 303 -6.29 -2.58 13.26
N LEU A 304 -7.14 -3.61 13.18
CA LEU A 304 -6.77 -5.02 13.23
C LEU A 304 -7.55 -5.77 12.15
N GLY A 305 -6.86 -6.49 11.29
CA GLY A 305 -7.47 -7.27 10.21
C GLY A 305 -7.74 -8.72 10.63
N ASP A 306 -8.72 -9.34 9.97
CA ASP A 306 -8.96 -10.78 10.01
C ASP A 306 -8.48 -11.41 8.69
N ALA A 307 -7.48 -12.29 8.77
CA ALA A 307 -6.91 -13.02 7.63
C ALA A 307 -7.49 -14.45 7.47
N SER A 308 -8.50 -14.82 8.26
CA SER A 308 -9.06 -16.19 8.28
C SER A 308 -9.50 -16.65 6.89
N LYS A 309 -10.09 -15.76 6.10
CA LYS A 309 -10.54 -16.07 4.73
C LYS A 309 -9.38 -16.46 3.80
N ALA A 310 -8.24 -15.76 3.87
CA ALA A 310 -7.04 -16.11 3.11
C ALA A 310 -6.47 -17.46 3.57
N LYS A 311 -6.45 -17.70 4.88
CA LYS A 311 -6.01 -18.97 5.47
C LYS A 311 -6.88 -20.13 5.02
N ASP A 312 -8.20 -20.02 5.14
CA ASP A 312 -9.15 -21.10 4.83
C ASP A 312 -9.25 -21.39 3.32
N SER A 313 -9.17 -20.33 2.48
CA SER A 313 -9.33 -20.48 1.03
C SER A 313 -8.03 -20.80 0.30
N LEU A 314 -6.90 -20.28 0.76
CA LEU A 314 -5.61 -20.32 0.05
C LEU A 314 -4.49 -21.00 0.84
N GLY A 315 -4.73 -21.33 2.12
CA GLY A 315 -3.69 -21.85 3.02
C GLY A 315 -2.63 -20.79 3.36
N TRP A 316 -2.94 -19.50 3.18
CA TRP A 316 -2.01 -18.42 3.45
C TRP A 316 -2.21 -17.80 4.83
N GLU A 317 -1.12 -17.57 5.50
CA GLU A 317 -1.05 -16.75 6.72
C GLU A 317 0.25 -15.97 6.74
N ALA A 318 0.27 -14.83 7.44
CA ALA A 318 1.49 -14.09 7.69
C ALA A 318 2.38 -14.91 8.63
N THR A 319 3.65 -15.06 8.28
CA THR A 319 4.61 -15.90 9.01
C THR A 319 5.79 -15.12 9.56
N VAL A 320 6.05 -13.92 9.04
CA VAL A 320 7.15 -13.07 9.51
C VAL A 320 6.68 -12.35 10.77
N SER A 321 7.36 -12.60 11.89
CA SER A 321 7.11 -11.86 13.12
C SER A 321 7.48 -10.39 12.97
N LEU A 322 6.89 -9.52 13.83
CA LEU A 322 7.24 -8.09 13.80
C LEU A 322 8.74 -7.87 14.00
N GLU A 323 9.36 -8.59 14.93
CA GLU A 323 10.78 -8.45 15.25
C GLU A 323 11.67 -8.85 14.07
N GLU A 324 11.42 -10.01 13.46
CA GLU A 324 12.14 -10.45 12.26
C GLU A 324 11.99 -9.44 11.11
N GLY A 325 10.76 -8.97 10.86
CA GLY A 325 10.50 -8.00 9.80
C GLY A 325 11.15 -6.64 10.05
N LEU A 326 11.14 -6.14 11.29
CA LEU A 326 11.85 -4.90 11.64
C LEU A 326 13.36 -5.06 11.53
N GLN A 327 13.90 -6.26 11.85
CA GLN A 327 15.33 -6.54 11.64
C GLN A 327 15.71 -6.41 10.17
N THR A 328 14.90 -6.91 9.22
CA THR A 328 15.18 -6.74 7.78
C THR A 328 15.23 -5.27 7.36
N LEU A 329 14.40 -4.42 7.99
CA LEU A 329 14.38 -2.99 7.73
C LEU A 329 15.64 -2.30 8.28
N VAL A 330 16.12 -2.72 9.46
CA VAL A 330 17.38 -2.25 10.05
C VAL A 330 18.59 -2.68 9.22
N ASP A 331 18.59 -3.92 8.73
CA ASP A 331 19.68 -4.43 7.87
C ASP A 331 19.72 -3.67 6.54
N TYR A 332 18.57 -3.42 5.92
CA TYR A 332 18.47 -2.55 4.74
C TYR A 332 18.99 -1.13 5.03
N ALA A 333 18.69 -0.58 6.20
CA ALA A 333 19.19 0.75 6.59
C ALA A 333 20.72 0.81 6.64
N LYS A 334 21.38 -0.27 7.07
CA LYS A 334 22.85 -0.34 7.11
C LYS A 334 23.50 -0.36 5.71
N GLU A 335 22.77 -0.79 4.70
CA GLU A 335 23.23 -0.77 3.30
C GLU A 335 23.14 0.63 2.66
N LEU A 336 22.35 1.54 3.27
CA LEU A 336 22.17 2.90 2.79
C LEU A 336 23.24 3.89 3.31
N VAL A 337 24.04 3.48 4.29
CA VAL A 337 25.11 4.26 4.95
C VAL A 337 26.46 3.73 4.52
#